data_c4fd8d8cb90ef39eee8f27422486ea63
#
_entry.id   c4fd8d8cb90ef39eee8f27422486ea63
#
_cell.length_a   1.000
_cell.length_b   1.000
_cell.length_c   1.000
_cell.angle_alpha   90.00
_cell.angle_beta   90.00
_cell.angle_gamma   90.00
#
_symmetry.space_group_name_H-M   'P 1'
#
loop_
_entity.id
_entity.type
_entity.pdbx_description
1 polymer ?
#
loop_
_entity_poly.entity_id
_entity_poly.type
_entity_poly.pdbx_seq_one_letter_code
_entity_poly.pdbx_strand_id
1 'polypeptide(L)'
;YKTVRKFWGEAVVVTQELDDIIGNAVVKDSIINNSDTFILLDQTKFKDNFDRIASLLSLNKVEQNKIFKINNLNNKYGRSRFKEFYLKRGSKGEVYGNEVSLEQYLTYTTEKPEKSAVEYYVQHFGHYDIALQKIV
;
A
#
# COMPACT_ATOMS: atom_id res chain seq x y z
N TYR A 1 12.83 11.58 -13.44
CA TYR A 1 11.98 10.43 -13.79
C TYR A 1 12.29 9.91 -15.21
N LYS A 2 12.29 10.77 -16.22
CA LYS A 2 12.56 10.38 -17.63
C LYS A 2 13.96 9.78 -17.86
N THR A 3 14.93 10.08 -17.04
CA THR A 3 16.33 9.65 -17.17
C THR A 3 16.66 8.35 -16.44
N VAL A 4 15.82 7.94 -15.49
CA VAL A 4 16.07 6.73 -14.66
C VAL A 4 16.24 5.48 -15.50
N ARG A 5 15.44 5.33 -16.56
CA ARG A 5 15.52 4.21 -17.52
C ARG A 5 16.89 4.07 -18.20
N LYS A 6 17.58 5.18 -18.46
CA LYS A 6 18.93 5.15 -19.09
C LYS A 6 19.98 4.51 -18.20
N PHE A 7 19.76 4.52 -16.89
CA PHE A 7 20.69 4.03 -15.88
C PHE A 7 20.24 2.73 -15.24
N TRP A 8 19.28 2.01 -15.86
CA TRP A 8 18.71 0.76 -15.32
C TRP A 8 18.13 0.92 -13.91
N GLY A 9 17.73 2.14 -13.57
CA GLY A 9 17.17 2.46 -12.28
C GLY A 9 15.63 2.31 -12.27
N GLU A 10 15.09 2.09 -11.09
CA GLU A 10 13.67 2.10 -10.81
C GLU A 10 13.31 3.32 -9.98
N ALA A 11 12.12 3.87 -10.17
CA ALA A 11 11.60 4.96 -9.38
C ALA A 11 10.23 4.60 -8.85
N VAL A 12 10.12 4.55 -7.52
CA VAL A 12 8.86 4.30 -6.82
C VAL A 12 8.40 5.60 -6.18
N VAL A 13 7.16 5.99 -6.44
CA VAL A 13 6.50 7.13 -5.81
C VAL A 13 5.40 6.61 -4.90
N VAL A 14 5.46 7.00 -3.64
CA VAL A 14 4.44 6.65 -2.63
C VAL A 14 3.78 7.94 -2.15
N THR A 15 2.46 7.97 -2.15
CA THR A 15 1.68 9.11 -1.63
C THR A 15 0.45 8.61 -0.88
N GLN A 16 0.04 9.37 0.12
CA GLN A 16 -1.22 9.16 0.83
C GLN A 16 -2.35 9.96 0.21
N GLU A 17 -2.03 11.07 -0.45
CA GLU A 17 -3.00 11.95 -1.08
C GLU A 17 -2.71 12.08 -2.57
N LEU A 18 -3.71 11.82 -3.38
CA LEU A 18 -3.57 11.92 -4.82
C LEU A 18 -3.39 13.39 -5.26
N ASP A 19 -3.95 14.32 -4.50
CA ASP A 19 -3.85 15.75 -4.78
C ASP A 19 -2.40 16.26 -4.75
N ASP A 20 -1.50 15.62 -4.02
CA ASP A 20 -0.05 15.88 -4.05
C ASP A 20 0.54 15.63 -5.45
N ILE A 21 0.01 14.65 -6.16
CA ILE A 21 0.44 14.33 -7.52
C ILE A 21 -0.32 15.17 -8.54
N ILE A 22 -1.64 15.33 -8.37
CA ILE A 22 -2.52 16.01 -9.32
C ILE A 22 -2.36 17.54 -9.28
N GLY A 23 -2.02 18.08 -8.11
CA GLY A 23 -1.89 19.53 -7.88
C GLY A 23 -0.79 20.19 -8.73
N ASN A 24 0.16 19.43 -9.23
CA ASN A 24 1.20 19.91 -10.14
C ASN A 24 1.11 19.19 -11.49
N ALA A 25 0.65 19.90 -12.51
CA ALA A 25 0.43 19.34 -13.86
C ALA A 25 1.69 18.70 -14.44
N VAL A 26 2.87 19.29 -14.24
CA VAL A 26 4.14 18.76 -14.76
C VAL A 26 4.52 17.45 -14.06
N VAL A 27 4.33 17.39 -12.76
CA VAL A 27 4.62 16.20 -11.94
C VAL A 27 3.63 15.09 -12.29
N LYS A 28 2.35 15.42 -12.36
CA LYS A 28 1.27 14.50 -12.76
C LYS A 28 1.58 13.79 -14.08
N ASP A 29 1.78 14.56 -15.14
CA ASP A 29 2.01 13.99 -16.48
C ASP A 29 3.31 13.19 -16.52
N SER A 30 4.34 13.65 -15.81
CA SER A 30 5.62 12.96 -15.77
C SER A 30 5.57 11.65 -15.01
N ILE A 31 4.82 11.58 -13.91
CA ILE A 31 4.70 10.36 -13.09
C ILE A 31 3.74 9.38 -13.79
N ILE A 32 2.55 9.82 -14.13
CA ILE A 32 1.51 8.92 -14.65
C ILE A 32 1.90 8.33 -16.01
N ASN A 33 2.39 9.17 -16.92
CA ASN A 33 2.73 8.70 -18.28
C ASN A 33 4.02 7.85 -18.33
N ASN A 34 4.85 7.87 -17.29
CA ASN A 34 6.07 7.08 -17.22
C ASN A 34 6.02 5.94 -16.20
N SER A 35 4.89 5.74 -15.55
CA SER A 35 4.68 4.62 -14.62
C SER A 35 3.99 3.47 -15.33
N ASP A 36 4.59 2.29 -15.29
CA ASP A 36 4.01 1.07 -15.87
C ASP A 36 3.13 0.32 -14.88
N THR A 37 3.34 0.55 -13.58
CA THR A 37 2.68 -0.19 -12.50
C THR A 37 2.10 0.77 -11.48
N PHE A 38 0.85 0.53 -11.12
CA PHE A 38 0.13 1.25 -10.08
C PHE A 38 -0.35 0.27 -9.02
N ILE A 39 -0.09 0.61 -7.76
CA ILE A 39 -0.57 -0.15 -6.61
C ILE A 39 -1.52 0.75 -5.84
N LEU A 40 -2.77 0.32 -5.69
CA LEU A 40 -3.78 1.01 -4.90
C LEU A 40 -4.11 0.19 -3.67
N LEU A 41 -3.94 0.80 -2.52
CA LEU A 41 -4.42 0.27 -1.24
C LEU A 41 -5.91 0.58 -1.11
N ASP A 42 -6.50 0.31 0.05
CA ASP A 42 -7.92 0.58 0.33
C ASP A 42 -8.29 2.05 0.04
N GLN A 43 -9.23 2.23 -0.89
CA GLN A 43 -9.70 3.54 -1.35
C GLN A 43 -11.11 3.88 -0.83
N THR A 44 -11.62 3.14 0.13
CA THR A 44 -12.99 3.31 0.65
C THR A 44 -13.24 4.72 1.17
N LYS A 45 -12.22 5.35 1.77
CA LYS A 45 -12.31 6.73 2.28
C LYS A 45 -12.47 7.78 1.18
N PHE A 46 -12.05 7.47 -0.03
CA PHE A 46 -12.03 8.41 -1.16
C PHE A 46 -13.13 8.13 -2.18
N LYS A 47 -14.13 7.34 -1.82
CA LYS A 47 -15.18 6.86 -2.73
C LYS A 47 -15.89 8.00 -3.46
N ASP A 48 -16.17 9.10 -2.78
CA ASP A 48 -16.89 10.23 -3.34
C ASP A 48 -16.07 11.05 -4.35
N ASN A 49 -14.73 10.98 -4.26
CA ASN A 49 -13.81 11.69 -5.16
C ASN A 49 -13.00 10.75 -6.06
N PHE A 50 -13.36 9.46 -6.08
CA PHE A 50 -12.61 8.43 -6.80
C PHE A 50 -12.64 8.59 -8.32
N ASP A 51 -13.62 9.29 -8.88
CA ASP A 51 -13.74 9.49 -10.32
C ASP A 51 -12.49 10.18 -10.92
N ARG A 52 -11.84 11.05 -10.15
CA ARG A 52 -10.58 11.68 -10.57
C ARG A 52 -9.44 10.66 -10.69
N ILE A 53 -9.34 9.75 -9.72
CA ILE A 53 -8.36 8.64 -9.73
C ILE A 53 -8.67 7.68 -10.86
N ALA A 54 -9.93 7.31 -11.00
CA ALA A 54 -10.39 6.40 -12.02
C ALA A 54 -10.10 6.92 -13.45
N SER A 55 -10.36 8.20 -13.67
CA SER A 55 -10.04 8.87 -14.95
C SER A 55 -8.54 8.92 -15.20
N LEU A 56 -7.75 9.28 -14.18
CA LEU A 56 -6.30 9.42 -14.27
C LEU A 56 -5.60 8.10 -14.61
N LEU A 57 -6.05 7.00 -13.99
CA LEU A 57 -5.49 5.66 -14.17
C LEU A 57 -6.23 4.85 -15.23
N SER A 58 -7.19 5.46 -15.94
CA SER A 58 -8.04 4.80 -16.94
C SER A 58 -8.67 3.51 -16.41
N LEU A 59 -9.30 3.61 -15.23
CA LEU A 59 -9.96 2.49 -14.57
C LEU A 59 -11.39 2.32 -15.08
N ASN A 60 -11.72 1.14 -15.60
CA ASN A 60 -13.09 0.81 -15.97
C ASN A 60 -13.96 0.50 -14.73
N LYS A 61 -15.26 0.36 -14.91
CA LYS A 61 -16.20 0.10 -13.80
C LYS A 61 -15.95 -1.21 -13.06
N VAL A 62 -15.45 -2.22 -13.75
CA VAL A 62 -15.12 -3.53 -13.14
C VAL A 62 -13.90 -3.36 -12.22
N GLU A 63 -12.88 -2.66 -12.68
CA GLU A 63 -11.67 -2.37 -11.90
C GLU A 63 -12.02 -1.52 -10.65
N GLN A 64 -12.84 -0.48 -10.81
CA GLN A 64 -13.31 0.34 -9.69
C GLN A 64 -14.05 -0.51 -8.63
N ASN A 65 -14.93 -1.41 -9.08
CA ASN A 65 -15.64 -2.32 -8.17
C ASN A 65 -14.70 -3.29 -7.45
N LYS A 66 -13.64 -3.76 -8.10
CA LYS A 66 -12.61 -4.59 -7.45
C LYS A 66 -11.89 -3.79 -6.36
N ILE A 67 -11.50 -2.55 -6.66
CA ILE A 67 -10.78 -1.66 -5.73
C ILE A 67 -11.62 -1.38 -4.48
N PHE A 68 -12.90 -1.09 -4.62
CA PHE A 68 -13.79 -0.84 -3.47
C PHE A 68 -14.15 -2.08 -2.66
N LYS A 69 -13.80 -3.28 -3.12
CA LYS A 69 -13.97 -4.53 -2.38
C LYS A 69 -12.71 -4.98 -1.64
N ILE A 70 -11.60 -4.27 -1.80
CA ILE A 70 -10.34 -4.54 -1.09
C ILE A 70 -10.60 -4.53 0.42
N ASN A 71 -10.08 -5.52 1.12
CA ASN A 71 -10.21 -5.71 2.56
C ASN A 71 -11.64 -5.91 3.09
N ASN A 72 -12.63 -6.07 2.21
CA ASN A 72 -14.01 -6.36 2.60
C ASN A 72 -14.31 -7.86 2.78
N LEU A 73 -13.34 -8.72 2.56
CA LEU A 73 -13.49 -10.15 2.78
C LEU A 73 -13.72 -10.43 4.27
N ASN A 74 -14.87 -11.06 4.58
CA ASN A 74 -15.20 -11.51 5.93
C ASN A 74 -14.36 -12.70 6.41
N ASN A 75 -13.23 -12.98 5.78
CA ASN A 75 -12.36 -14.10 6.09
C ASN A 75 -11.47 -13.79 7.31
N LYS A 76 -12.13 -13.44 8.43
CA LYS A 76 -11.49 -12.95 9.64
C LYS A 76 -10.99 -14.03 10.60
N TYR A 77 -11.06 -15.30 10.24
CA TYR A 77 -10.60 -16.36 11.12
C TYR A 77 -9.08 -16.31 11.33
N GLY A 78 -8.64 -15.49 12.28
CA GLY A 78 -7.23 -15.39 12.70
C GLY A 78 -6.29 -14.67 11.73
N ARG A 79 -6.78 -14.10 10.62
CA ARG A 79 -5.94 -13.47 9.57
C ARG A 79 -5.97 -11.94 9.63
N SER A 80 -5.76 -11.37 10.80
CA SER A 80 -5.74 -9.89 10.97
C SER A 80 -4.61 -9.20 10.18
N ARG A 81 -3.57 -9.94 9.85
CA ARG A 81 -2.38 -9.47 9.11
C ARG A 81 -2.51 -9.64 7.60
N PHE A 82 -3.59 -10.25 7.13
CA PHE A 82 -3.90 -10.34 5.71
C PHE A 82 -4.47 -9.01 5.23
N LYS A 83 -3.87 -8.43 4.20
CA LYS A 83 -4.31 -7.22 3.54
C LYS A 83 -4.34 -7.42 2.05
N GLU A 84 -5.29 -6.80 1.39
CA GLU A 84 -5.41 -6.83 -0.05
C GLU A 84 -4.98 -5.50 -0.65
N PHE A 85 -4.52 -5.55 -1.88
CA PHE A 85 -4.21 -4.38 -2.69
C PHE A 85 -4.56 -4.66 -4.15
N TYR A 86 -4.87 -3.60 -4.88
CA TYR A 86 -5.08 -3.67 -6.31
C TYR A 86 -3.79 -3.29 -7.03
N LEU A 87 -3.35 -4.14 -7.97
CA LEU A 87 -2.19 -3.89 -8.80
C LEU A 87 -2.62 -3.82 -10.26
N LYS A 88 -2.32 -2.70 -10.92
CA LYS A 88 -2.53 -2.48 -12.34
C LYS A 88 -1.18 -2.37 -13.04
N ARG A 89 -1.01 -3.17 -14.10
CA ARG A 89 0.14 -3.10 -14.99
C ARG A 89 -0.34 -3.06 -16.44
N GLY A 90 -0.10 -1.94 -17.11
CA GLY A 90 -0.65 -1.70 -18.43
C GLY A 90 -2.18 -1.75 -18.43
N SER A 91 -2.77 -2.61 -19.24
CA SER A 91 -4.23 -2.80 -19.35
C SER A 91 -4.81 -3.82 -18.37
N LYS A 92 -3.98 -4.54 -17.62
CA LYS A 92 -4.41 -5.60 -16.70
C LYS A 92 -4.34 -5.11 -15.26
N GLY A 93 -5.42 -5.34 -14.50
CA GLY A 93 -5.48 -5.01 -13.09
C GLY A 93 -6.21 -6.08 -12.30
N GLU A 94 -5.59 -6.53 -11.20
CA GLU A 94 -6.14 -7.56 -10.31
C GLU A 94 -5.90 -7.23 -8.85
N VAL A 95 -6.70 -7.85 -7.97
CA VAL A 95 -6.54 -7.77 -6.52
C VAL A 95 -5.63 -8.90 -6.06
N TYR A 96 -4.66 -8.56 -5.25
CA TYR A 96 -3.73 -9.48 -4.64
C TYR A 96 -3.82 -9.39 -3.13
N GLY A 97 -3.63 -10.54 -2.47
CA GLY A 97 -3.53 -10.62 -1.02
C GLY A 97 -2.07 -10.66 -0.57
N ASN A 98 -1.79 -9.99 0.51
CA ASN A 98 -0.51 -10.04 1.21
C ASN A 98 -0.73 -10.40 2.67
N GLU A 99 0.01 -11.37 3.15
CA GLU A 99 0.02 -11.77 4.55
C GLU A 99 1.45 -11.80 5.05
N VAL A 100 1.68 -11.14 6.16
CA VAL A 100 3.02 -11.05 6.78
C VAL A 100 3.08 -11.90 8.05
N SER A 101 4.28 -12.34 8.43
CA SER A 101 4.48 -13.00 9.72
C SER A 101 4.20 -12.04 10.88
N LEU A 102 4.00 -12.57 12.10
CA LEU A 102 3.81 -11.73 13.28
C LEU A 102 5.04 -10.86 13.54
N GLU A 103 6.23 -11.39 13.34
CA GLU A 103 7.49 -10.65 13.48
C GLU A 103 7.56 -9.46 12.51
N GLN A 104 7.25 -9.69 11.23
CA GLN A 104 7.21 -8.62 10.24
C GLN A 104 6.15 -7.57 10.58
N TYR A 105 4.96 -8.00 11.00
CA TYR A 105 3.90 -7.08 11.40
C TYR A 105 4.34 -6.20 12.58
N LEU A 106 4.90 -6.80 13.63
CA LEU A 106 5.38 -6.07 14.81
C LEU A 106 6.56 -5.14 14.49
N THR A 107 7.36 -5.47 13.48
CA THR A 107 8.46 -4.61 13.02
C THR A 107 7.97 -3.33 12.36
N TYR A 108 6.86 -3.39 11.61
CA TYR A 108 6.38 -2.26 10.80
C TYR A 108 5.12 -1.59 11.35
N THR A 109 4.49 -2.18 12.38
CA THR A 109 3.26 -1.60 12.93
C THR A 109 3.48 -0.22 13.55
N THR A 110 2.52 0.67 13.31
CA THR A 110 2.44 1.99 13.95
C THR A 110 1.34 2.04 15.01
N GLU A 111 0.62 0.93 15.20
CA GLU A 111 -0.44 0.83 16.20
C GLU A 111 0.15 0.91 17.60
N LYS A 112 -0.41 1.82 18.42
CA LYS A 112 0.13 2.12 19.75
C LYS A 112 0.24 0.91 20.68
N PRO A 113 -0.77 0.02 20.79
CA PRO A 113 -0.69 -1.12 21.70
C PRO A 113 0.47 -2.06 21.36
N GLU A 114 0.59 -2.42 20.09
CA GLU A 114 1.63 -3.34 19.60
C GLU A 114 3.02 -2.71 19.73
N LYS A 115 3.15 -1.43 19.34
CA LYS A 115 4.41 -0.70 19.46
C LYS A 115 4.86 -0.60 20.91
N SER A 116 3.96 -0.27 21.84
CA SER A 116 4.28 -0.21 23.27
C SER A 116 4.67 -1.57 23.82
N ALA A 117 4.04 -2.65 23.37
CA ALA A 117 4.43 -4.00 23.76
C ALA A 117 5.86 -4.32 23.31
N VAL A 118 6.19 -4.05 22.05
CA VAL A 118 7.54 -4.25 21.51
C VAL A 118 8.57 -3.43 22.29
N GLU A 119 8.29 -2.15 22.54
CA GLU A 119 9.18 -1.26 23.31
C GLU A 119 9.41 -1.77 24.73
N TYR A 120 8.36 -2.27 25.41
CA TYR A 120 8.48 -2.88 26.74
C TYR A 120 9.43 -4.09 26.75
N TYR A 121 9.27 -4.99 25.78
CA TYR A 121 10.14 -6.16 25.66
C TYR A 121 11.58 -5.78 25.27
N VAL A 122 11.76 -4.77 24.42
CA VAL A 122 13.11 -4.25 24.08
C VAL A 122 13.81 -3.70 25.33
N GLN A 123 13.12 -2.96 26.17
CA GLN A 123 13.67 -2.45 27.42
C GLN A 123 14.08 -3.59 28.37
N HIS A 124 13.34 -4.71 28.38
CA HIS A 124 13.61 -5.84 29.26
C HIS A 124 14.77 -6.72 28.78
N PHE A 125 14.86 -6.94 27.46
CA PHE A 125 15.82 -7.87 26.88
C PHE A 125 17.01 -7.18 26.18
N GLY A 126 16.99 -5.87 26.06
CA GLY A 126 18.09 -5.05 25.53
C GLY A 126 18.31 -5.11 24.01
N HIS A 127 17.67 -6.07 23.31
CA HIS A 127 17.81 -6.27 21.87
C HIS A 127 16.46 -6.46 21.20
N TYR A 128 16.26 -5.78 20.08
CA TYR A 128 15.00 -5.79 19.32
C TYR A 128 14.63 -7.20 18.82
N ASP A 129 15.58 -7.92 18.25
CA ASP A 129 15.35 -9.26 17.69
C ASP A 129 14.93 -10.26 18.78
N ILE A 130 15.57 -10.18 19.96
CA ILE A 130 15.23 -11.02 21.11
C ILE A 130 13.84 -10.67 21.65
N ALA A 131 13.51 -9.40 21.69
CA ALA A 131 12.18 -8.93 22.09
C ALA A 131 11.08 -9.49 21.18
N LEU A 132 11.27 -9.43 19.86
CA LEU A 132 10.31 -9.98 18.89
C LEU A 132 10.13 -11.48 19.07
N GLN A 133 11.22 -12.26 19.21
CA GLN A 133 11.15 -13.70 19.44
C GLN A 133 10.42 -14.09 20.74
N LYS A 134 10.34 -13.19 21.72
CA LYS A 134 9.62 -13.44 22.98
C LYS A 134 8.15 -13.06 22.94
N ILE A 135 7.77 -12.20 21.98
CA ILE A 135 6.38 -11.79 21.73
C ILE A 135 5.66 -12.79 20.82
N VAL A 136 6.36 -13.38 19.88
CA VAL A 136 5.88 -14.38 18.92
C VAL A 136 5.82 -15.76 19.57
#